data_2041dd9ef89289047c90cf8310965505
#
_entry.id   2041dd9ef89289047c90cf8310965505
#
_cell.length_a   1.000
_cell.length_b   1.000
_cell.length_c   1.000
_cell.angle_alpha   90.00
_cell.angle_beta   90.00
_cell.angle_gamma   90.00
#
_symmetry.space_group_name_H-M   'P 1'
#
loop_
_entity.id
_entity.type
_entity.pdbx_description
1 polymer ?
#
loop_
_entity_poly.entity_id
_entity_poly.type
_entity_poly.pdbx_seq_one_letter_code
_entity_poly.pdbx_strand_id
1 'polypeptide(L)' 'MRQYFEFCEENVSCFCEITLEDRVVKTRYGQKGTHGAITEKVFQDAISAAQEYERLVAEKKKDDSFYFKLGDFYLGDK' A
#
# COMPACT_ATOMS: atom_id res chain seq x y z
N MET A 1 -0.39 -5.23 -9.74
CA MET A 1 -1.16 -4.10 -9.20
C MET A 1 -0.42 -3.49 -8.03
N ARG A 2 -0.48 -2.19 -7.90
CA ARG A 2 0.25 -1.49 -6.85
C ARG A 2 -0.49 -0.22 -6.44
N GLN A 3 -0.53 0.04 -5.14
CA GLN A 3 -1.06 1.29 -4.60
C GLN A 3 -0.01 1.90 -3.70
N TYR A 4 0.12 3.21 -3.79
CA TYR A 4 1.11 3.95 -3.03
C TYR A 4 0.41 5.03 -2.22
N PHE A 5 0.71 5.10 -0.94
CA PHE A 5 0.11 6.07 -0.04
C PHE A 5 1.20 6.85 0.67
N GLU A 6 0.93 8.11 0.94
CA GLU A 6 1.80 8.93 1.77
C GLU A 6 1.01 9.45 2.94
N PHE A 7 1.67 9.62 4.05
CA PHE A 7 1.03 10.14 5.25
C PHE A 7 2.07 10.82 6.11
N CYS A 8 1.59 11.61 7.08
CA CYS A 8 2.47 12.34 7.98
C CYS A 8 2.19 11.89 9.40
N GLU A 9 3.24 11.50 10.12
CA GLU A 9 3.11 11.02 11.47
C GLU A 9 4.11 11.76 12.32
N GLU A 10 3.63 12.55 13.26
CA GLU A 10 4.50 13.34 14.17
C GLU A 10 5.50 14.17 13.38
N ASN A 11 5.02 14.85 12.36
CA ASN A 11 5.83 15.72 11.50
C ASN A 11 6.86 14.97 10.66
N VAL A 12 6.72 13.66 10.53
CA VAL A 12 7.60 12.88 9.68
C VAL A 12 6.79 12.38 8.49
N SER A 13 7.34 12.59 7.29
CA SER A 13 6.69 12.10 6.07
C SER A 13 6.99 10.63 5.90
N CYS A 14 5.95 9.84 5.73
CA CYS A 14 6.05 8.39 5.61
C CYS A 14 5.35 7.92 4.36
N PHE A 15 5.58 6.67 4.00
CA PHE A 15 4.91 6.07 2.87
C PHE A 15 4.52 4.63 3.17
N CYS A 16 3.54 4.15 2.41
CA CYS A 16 3.14 2.75 2.45
C CYS A 16 2.81 2.33 1.03
N GLU A 17 3.42 1.27 0.56
CA GLU A 17 3.18 0.76 -0.78
C GLU A 17 2.73 -0.68 -0.69
N ILE A 18 1.63 -1.01 -1.35
CA ILE A 18 1.08 -2.36 -1.35
C ILE A 18 1.07 -2.87 -2.78
N THR A 19 1.68 -4.02 -2.99
CA THR A 19 1.81 -4.61 -4.32
C THR A 19 1.20 -5.99 -4.34
N LEU A 20 0.46 -6.29 -5.39
CA LEU A 20 -0.08 -7.62 -5.62
C LEU A 20 0.55 -8.19 -6.88
N GLU A 21 1.23 -9.32 -6.75
CA GLU A 21 1.79 -10.04 -7.88
C GLU A 21 1.43 -11.51 -7.73
N ASP A 22 0.58 -12.01 -8.61
CA ASP A 22 0.16 -13.41 -8.61
C ASP A 22 -0.42 -13.78 -7.24
N ARG A 23 0.26 -14.59 -6.45
CA ARG A 23 -0.22 -15.04 -5.14
C ARG A 23 0.48 -14.32 -3.99
N VAL A 24 1.24 -13.28 -4.28
CA VAL A 24 2.06 -12.62 -3.27
C VAL A 24 1.56 -11.20 -3.05
N VAL A 25 1.36 -10.85 -1.79
CA VAL A 25 1.07 -9.48 -1.40
C VAL A 25 2.30 -8.94 -0.67
N LYS A 26 2.86 -7.87 -1.19
CA LYS A 26 4.06 -7.25 -0.63
C LYS A 26 3.70 -5.88 -0.11
N THR A 27 4.14 -5.57 1.10
CA THR A 27 3.91 -4.26 1.70
C THR A 27 5.25 -3.64 2.06
N ARG A 28 5.44 -2.39 1.67
CA ARG A 28 6.64 -1.64 2.03
C ARG A 28 6.20 -0.38 2.76
N TYR A 29 6.80 -0.13 3.91
CA TYR A 29 6.36 0.91 4.81
C TYR A 29 7.58 1.56 5.44
N GLY A 30 7.59 2.88 5.52
CA GLY A 30 8.69 3.57 6.17
C GLY A 30 8.65 5.06 5.96
N GLN A 31 9.74 5.72 6.32
CA GLN A 31 9.89 7.15 6.09
C GLN A 31 10.23 7.42 4.64
N LYS A 32 9.73 8.51 4.11
CA LYS A 32 10.07 8.92 2.75
C LYS A 32 11.58 9.13 2.65
N GLY A 33 12.15 8.67 1.58
CA GLY A 33 13.58 8.76 1.38
C GLY A 33 14.34 7.53 1.83
N THR A 34 13.66 6.56 2.44
CA THR A 34 14.29 5.30 2.83
C THR A 34 13.64 4.16 2.08
N HIS A 35 14.26 2.98 2.14
CA HIS A 35 13.65 1.80 1.55
C HIS A 35 12.47 1.29 2.39
N GLY A 36 12.48 1.57 3.68
CA GLY A 36 11.46 1.08 4.56
C GLY A 36 11.58 -0.40 4.84
N ALA A 37 10.59 -0.93 5.55
CA ALA A 37 10.52 -2.35 5.88
C ALA A 37 9.61 -3.04 4.87
N ILE A 38 10.01 -4.21 4.40
CA ILE A 38 9.25 -4.96 3.41
C ILE A 38 8.72 -6.23 4.05
N THR A 39 7.44 -6.48 3.85
CA THR A 39 6.79 -7.70 4.31
C THR A 39 6.15 -8.37 3.11
N GLU A 40 6.37 -9.67 2.97
CA GLU A 40 5.75 -10.45 1.90
C GLU A 40 4.89 -11.53 2.49
N LYS A 41 3.76 -11.77 1.87
CA LYS A 41 2.85 -12.82 2.30
C LYS A 41 2.43 -13.61 1.07
N VAL A 42 2.66 -14.90 1.08
CA VAL A 42 2.32 -15.78 -0.05
C VAL A 42 1.03 -16.50 0.30
N PHE A 43 0.09 -16.46 -0.64
CA PHE A 43 -1.22 -17.05 -0.44
C PHE A 43 -1.35 -18.34 -1.24
N GLN A 44 -2.37 -19.11 -0.89
CA GLN A 44 -2.60 -20.38 -1.52
C GLN A 44 -3.01 -20.23 -2.98
N ASP A 45 -3.72 -19.17 -3.31
CA ASP A 45 -4.13 -18.91 -4.67
C ASP A 45 -4.22 -17.42 -4.92
N ALA A 46 -4.37 -17.05 -6.18
CA ALA A 46 -4.38 -15.65 -6.58
C ALA A 46 -5.62 -14.92 -6.07
N ILE A 47 -6.73 -15.62 -5.91
CA ILE A 47 -7.96 -15.00 -5.44
C ILE A 47 -7.81 -14.55 -3.99
N SER A 48 -7.24 -15.41 -3.14
CA SER A 48 -7.02 -15.05 -1.74
C SER A 48 -6.05 -13.87 -1.63
N ALA A 49 -5.01 -13.87 -2.46
CA ALA A 49 -4.05 -12.76 -2.46
C ALA A 49 -4.73 -11.47 -2.88
N ALA A 50 -5.57 -11.52 -3.90
CA ALA A 50 -6.28 -10.33 -4.36
C ALA A 50 -7.23 -9.80 -3.30
N GLN A 51 -7.90 -10.67 -2.57
CA GLN A 51 -8.79 -10.26 -1.50
C GLN A 51 -8.02 -9.54 -0.39
N GLU A 52 -6.86 -10.08 -0.04
CA GLU A 52 -6.04 -9.43 0.99
C GLU A 52 -5.53 -8.08 0.52
N TYR A 53 -5.10 -8.01 -0.72
CA TYR A 53 -4.64 -6.75 -1.30
C TYR A 53 -5.74 -5.70 -1.23
N GLU A 54 -6.96 -6.06 -1.65
CA GLU A 54 -8.06 -5.13 -1.64
C GLU A 54 -8.43 -4.69 -0.23
N ARG A 55 -8.37 -5.62 0.72
CA ARG A 55 -8.66 -5.30 2.11
C ARG A 55 -7.66 -4.30 2.67
N LEU A 56 -6.38 -4.53 2.40
CA LEU A 56 -5.34 -3.62 2.88
C LEU A 56 -5.45 -2.25 2.25
N VAL A 57 -5.72 -2.20 0.96
CA VAL A 57 -5.89 -0.93 0.27
C VAL A 57 -7.09 -0.17 0.84
N ALA A 58 -8.20 -0.88 1.08
CA ALA A 58 -9.39 -0.23 1.63
C ALA A 58 -9.14 0.32 3.03
N GLU A 59 -8.37 -0.40 3.83
CA GLU A 59 -8.02 0.09 5.17
C GLU A 59 -7.23 1.39 5.10
N LYS A 60 -6.27 1.46 4.20
CA LYS A 60 -5.47 2.67 4.08
C LYS A 60 -6.28 3.84 3.58
N LYS A 61 -7.22 3.58 2.68
CA LYS A 61 -8.08 4.64 2.17
C LYS A 61 -9.01 5.23 3.22
N LYS A 62 -9.36 4.43 4.22
CA LYS A 62 -10.25 4.91 5.27
C LYS A 62 -9.52 5.74 6.32
N ASP A 63 -8.20 5.62 6.39
CA ASP A 63 -7.43 6.29 7.41
C ASP A 63 -7.20 7.73 7.01
N ASP A 64 -7.68 8.68 7.80
CA ASP A 64 -7.56 10.10 7.48
C ASP A 64 -6.12 10.58 7.45
N SER A 65 -5.20 9.86 8.06
CA SER A 65 -3.81 10.26 8.02
C SER A 65 -3.13 9.86 6.71
N PHE A 66 -3.82 9.10 5.84
CA PHE A 66 -3.27 8.67 4.57
C PHE A 66 -3.90 9.46 3.44
N TYR A 67 -3.15 9.62 2.35
CA TYR A 67 -3.71 10.16 1.13
C TYR A 67 -2.99 9.57 -0.07
N PHE A 68 -3.68 9.58 -1.22
CA PHE A 68 -3.16 8.97 -2.42
C PHE A 68 -2.17 9.85 -3.11
N LYS A 69 -1.17 9.23 -3.71
CA LYS A 69 -0.31 9.85 -4.68
C LYS A 69 -0.90 9.56 -6.03
N LEU A 70 -1.50 10.55 -6.63
CA LEU A 70 -2.24 10.32 -7.85
C LEU A 70 -1.36 10.16 -9.09
N GLY A 71 -0.14 10.35 -8.98
CA GLY A 71 0.72 10.16 -10.13
C GLY A 71 0.80 8.76 -10.62
N ASP A 72 0.32 7.87 -9.81
CA ASP A 72 0.38 6.53 -10.14
C ASP A 72 -0.92 6.04 -10.39
N PHE A 73 -1.56 6.51 -10.56
CA PHE A 73 -2.76 5.88 -10.66
C PHE A 73 -3.88 6.82 -10.62
N TYR A 74 -3.68 6.91 -10.21
CA TYR A 74 -4.43 7.63 -9.93
C TYR A 74 -5.27 7.85 -9.73
N LEU A 75 -5.50 7.79 -9.50
CA LEU A 75 -6.19 8.08 -9.02
C LEU A 75 -6.98 8.00 -8.73
N GLY A 76 -7.12 7.95 -8.55
CA GLY A 76 -7.81 7.99 -8.26
C GLY A 76 -8.63 8.08 -8.11
N ASP A 77 -8.93 8.28 -8.13
CA ASP A 77 -9.53 8.57 -7.98
C ASP A 77 -9.97 8.96 -8.05
N LYS A 78 -9.88 9.30 -8.21
CA LYS A 78 -9.95 9.75 -8.16
C LYS A 78 -10.13 9.71 -8.09
#